data_3dd58b3030a645f41a0734ca188aa090
#
_entry.id   3dd58b3030a645f41a0734ca188aa090
#
_cell.length_a   1.000
_cell.length_b   1.000
_cell.length_c   1.000
_cell.angle_alpha   90.00
_cell.angle_beta   90.00
_cell.angle_gamma   90.00
#
_symmetry.space_group_name_H-M   'P 1'
#
loop_
_entity.id
_entity.type
_entity.pdbx_description
1 polymer ?
#
loop_
_entity_poly.entity_id
_entity_poly.type
_entity_poly.pdbx_seq_one_letter_code
_entity_poly.pdbx_strand_id
1 'polypeptide(L)'
;MLNNPQALVNHLHNLHDQLQKALLAALTAADVKSTVDDLSAVADVRGGDTIYAIDTIAEEIIDAYCEQWAAAEGPLVLISEGIEDAGWKVFPHDAREEDARFLLIFDPIDGTRNLMFNKRSSWALSGIAPNKGRETTLVDIEVAMMTELPTSRALLADQLWAIKGEGAFRRIRNLHDGSEQDAQIRPSQETTLSHGFSSIAKFFPPGKAAMAEFEELLFEEVAPNTGENPLVFDDQYMTTGGQLYELMVGHDRFTADLRPVFFKKLGLPAKLVCHPYDICVELIAREAGVIVVDEH
;
A
#
# COMPACT_ATOMS: atom_id res chain seq x y z
N MET A 1 -4.63 17.94 -15.71
CA MET A 1 -3.63 18.12 -14.62
C MET A 1 -4.31 18.73 -13.41
N LEU A 2 -3.95 18.22 -12.24
CA LEU A 2 -4.43 18.73 -10.96
C LEU A 2 -3.95 20.15 -10.71
N ASN A 3 -4.83 20.98 -10.15
CA ASN A 3 -4.44 22.31 -9.72
C ASN A 3 -3.75 22.22 -8.35
N ASN A 4 -2.58 22.84 -8.22
CA ASN A 4 -1.83 22.92 -6.97
C ASN A 4 -1.53 21.52 -6.33
N PRO A 5 -0.72 20.65 -6.97
CA PRO A 5 -0.39 19.32 -6.44
C PRO A 5 0.20 19.37 -5.03
N GLN A 6 0.96 20.41 -4.68
CA GLN A 6 1.56 20.57 -3.36
C GLN A 6 0.51 20.74 -2.24
N ALA A 7 -0.62 21.40 -2.50
CA ALA A 7 -1.71 21.47 -1.54
C ALA A 7 -2.33 20.09 -1.29
N LEU A 8 -2.46 19.28 -2.35
CA LEU A 8 -2.95 17.90 -2.24
C LEU A 8 -1.98 17.01 -1.44
N VAL A 9 -0.67 17.16 -1.65
CA VAL A 9 0.35 16.51 -0.81
C VAL A 9 0.17 16.87 0.66
N ASN A 10 -0.07 18.14 0.98
CA ASN A 10 -0.28 18.58 2.36
C ASN A 10 -1.55 17.95 2.98
N HIS A 11 -2.63 17.82 2.20
CA HIS A 11 -3.82 17.10 2.66
C HIS A 11 -3.52 15.63 2.93
N LEU A 12 -2.81 14.96 2.03
CA LEU A 12 -2.43 13.56 2.25
C LEU A 12 -1.53 13.41 3.48
N HIS A 13 -0.54 14.28 3.68
CA HIS A 13 0.27 14.28 4.91
C HIS A 13 -0.63 14.33 6.16
N ASN A 14 -1.55 15.28 6.22
CA ASN A 14 -2.43 15.45 7.37
C ASN A 14 -3.33 14.23 7.61
N LEU A 15 -3.92 13.66 6.56
CA LEU A 15 -4.77 12.47 6.64
C LEU A 15 -3.97 11.25 7.11
N HIS A 16 -2.85 10.97 6.45
CA HIS A 16 -1.99 9.84 6.78
C HIS A 16 -1.40 9.94 8.20
N ASP A 17 -1.04 11.13 8.65
CA ASP A 17 -0.52 11.37 10.00
C ASP A 17 -1.58 11.12 11.08
N GLN A 18 -2.83 11.53 10.84
CA GLN A 18 -3.95 11.24 11.75
C GLN A 18 -4.20 9.73 11.83
N LEU A 19 -4.21 9.05 10.68
CA LEU A 19 -4.40 7.62 10.59
C LEU A 19 -3.29 6.85 11.31
N GLN A 20 -2.02 7.12 10.98
CA GLN A 20 -0.87 6.48 11.62
C GLN A 20 -0.90 6.64 13.15
N LYS A 21 -1.16 7.86 13.62
CA LYS A 21 -1.20 8.16 15.06
C LYS A 21 -2.33 7.40 15.77
N ALA A 22 -3.51 7.33 15.19
CA ALA A 22 -4.64 6.63 15.78
C ALA A 22 -4.41 5.12 15.83
N LEU A 23 -3.94 4.53 14.73
CA LEU A 23 -3.67 3.10 14.65
C LEU A 23 -2.53 2.68 15.57
N LEU A 24 -1.44 3.45 15.65
CA LEU A 24 -0.34 3.17 16.58
C LEU A 24 -0.80 3.27 18.04
N ALA A 25 -1.66 4.23 18.38
CA ALA A 25 -2.23 4.33 19.72
C ALA A 25 -3.11 3.11 20.07
N ALA A 26 -3.94 2.65 19.13
CA ALA A 26 -4.77 1.45 19.29
C ALA A 26 -3.91 0.20 19.49
N LEU A 27 -2.89 0.00 18.66
CA LEU A 27 -1.93 -1.12 18.77
C LEU A 27 -1.19 -1.11 20.10
N THR A 28 -0.69 0.06 20.52
CA THR A 28 0.04 0.19 21.79
C THR A 28 -0.86 -0.12 22.98
N ALA A 29 -2.12 0.33 22.94
CA ALA A 29 -3.10 0.04 23.99
C ALA A 29 -3.45 -1.45 24.05
N ALA A 30 -3.58 -2.12 22.90
CA ALA A 30 -3.86 -3.54 22.80
C ALA A 30 -2.67 -4.39 23.27
N ASP A 31 -1.44 -4.05 22.87
CA ASP A 31 -0.21 -4.77 23.25
C ASP A 31 0.01 -4.75 24.79
N VAL A 32 -0.19 -3.57 25.42
CA VAL A 32 -0.09 -3.42 26.87
C VAL A 32 -1.15 -4.22 27.63
N LYS A 33 -2.35 -4.33 27.09
CA LYS A 33 -3.46 -5.09 27.71
C LYS A 33 -3.47 -6.56 27.36
N SER A 34 -2.60 -7.01 26.46
CA SER A 34 -2.64 -8.36 25.85
C SER A 34 -3.98 -8.68 25.18
N THR A 35 -4.62 -7.68 24.57
CA THR A 35 -5.94 -7.76 23.91
C THR A 35 -5.84 -7.67 22.39
N VAL A 36 -4.83 -8.34 21.81
CA VAL A 36 -4.68 -8.42 20.34
C VAL A 36 -5.94 -8.99 19.68
N ASP A 37 -6.65 -9.87 20.38
CA ASP A 37 -7.92 -10.41 19.93
C ASP A 37 -9.01 -9.35 19.70
N ASP A 38 -8.96 -8.23 20.43
CA ASP A 38 -9.93 -7.13 20.25
C ASP A 38 -9.75 -6.42 18.91
N LEU A 39 -8.52 -6.24 18.44
CA LEU A 39 -8.23 -5.61 17.14
C LEU A 39 -8.45 -6.55 15.97
N SER A 40 -8.28 -7.86 16.20
CA SER A 40 -8.52 -8.91 15.22
C SER A 40 -9.96 -9.41 15.24
N ALA A 41 -10.82 -8.89 16.11
CA ALA A 41 -12.24 -9.21 16.11
C ALA A 41 -12.86 -8.85 14.77
N VAL A 42 -13.60 -9.79 14.19
CA VAL A 42 -14.35 -9.56 12.95
C VAL A 42 -15.51 -8.60 13.25
N ALA A 43 -15.45 -7.40 12.68
CA ALA A 43 -16.49 -6.41 12.81
C ALA A 43 -17.62 -6.68 11.81
N ASP A 44 -17.27 -7.06 10.57
CA ASP A 44 -18.23 -7.33 9.50
C ASP A 44 -17.61 -8.21 8.40
N VAL A 45 -18.43 -8.66 7.42
CA VAL A 45 -17.98 -9.34 6.19
C VAL A 45 -18.67 -8.67 5.02
N ARG A 46 -17.91 -7.93 4.21
CA ARG A 46 -18.41 -7.14 3.08
C ARG A 46 -17.77 -7.60 1.77
N GLY A 47 -18.57 -7.76 0.73
CA GLY A 47 -18.08 -8.08 -0.61
C GLY A 47 -17.20 -9.33 -0.73
N GLY A 48 -17.13 -10.16 0.34
CA GLY A 48 -16.25 -11.32 0.45
C GLY A 48 -14.96 -11.07 1.23
N ASP A 49 -14.73 -9.83 1.67
CA ASP A 49 -13.62 -9.47 2.57
C ASP A 49 -14.09 -9.43 4.04
N THR A 50 -13.13 -9.67 4.92
CA THR A 50 -13.36 -9.64 6.37
C THR A 50 -12.88 -8.32 6.92
N ILE A 51 -13.81 -7.51 7.44
CA ILE A 51 -13.52 -6.23 8.09
C ILE A 51 -13.25 -6.48 9.56
N TYR A 52 -12.13 -6.01 10.03
CA TYR A 52 -11.70 -6.13 11.42
C TYR A 52 -11.97 -4.82 12.19
N ALA A 53 -11.95 -4.90 13.51
CA ALA A 53 -12.16 -3.73 14.36
C ALA A 53 -11.13 -2.60 14.09
N ILE A 54 -9.92 -2.94 13.69
CA ILE A 54 -8.89 -1.97 13.32
C ILE A 54 -9.23 -1.20 12.03
N ASP A 55 -9.89 -1.84 11.07
CA ASP A 55 -10.30 -1.20 9.81
C ASP A 55 -11.38 -0.15 10.06
N THR A 56 -12.30 -0.41 11.00
CA THR A 56 -13.35 0.56 11.38
C THR A 56 -12.76 1.88 11.91
N ILE A 57 -11.65 1.82 12.67
CA ILE A 57 -10.95 3.02 13.14
C ILE A 57 -10.45 3.85 11.96
N ALA A 58 -9.92 3.19 10.94
CA ALA A 58 -9.41 3.86 9.75
C ALA A 58 -10.52 4.49 8.92
N GLU A 59 -11.62 3.76 8.68
CA GLU A 59 -12.79 4.25 7.92
C GLU A 59 -13.36 5.54 8.52
N GLU A 60 -13.56 5.59 9.84
CA GLU A 60 -14.12 6.77 10.55
C GLU A 60 -13.22 8.00 10.36
N ILE A 61 -11.90 7.85 10.42
CA ILE A 61 -10.95 8.95 10.23
C ILE A 61 -11.00 9.47 8.81
N ILE A 62 -11.00 8.57 7.83
CA ILE A 62 -10.99 8.92 6.41
C ILE A 62 -12.28 9.63 6.03
N ASP A 63 -13.44 9.10 6.42
CA ASP A 63 -14.74 9.69 6.12
C ASP A 63 -14.86 11.10 6.73
N ALA A 64 -14.47 11.27 8.00
CA ALA A 64 -14.49 12.57 8.67
C ALA A 64 -13.55 13.58 8.01
N TYR A 65 -12.35 13.13 7.60
CA TYR A 65 -11.39 13.99 6.93
C TYR A 65 -11.87 14.41 5.54
N CYS A 66 -12.36 13.47 4.73
CA CYS A 66 -12.87 13.74 3.40
C CYS A 66 -14.07 14.70 3.41
N GLU A 67 -14.97 14.58 4.40
CA GLU A 67 -16.08 15.52 4.57
C GLU A 67 -15.59 16.94 4.87
N GLN A 68 -14.62 17.10 5.77
CA GLN A 68 -14.01 18.41 6.07
C GLN A 68 -13.26 18.99 4.87
N TRP A 69 -12.50 18.16 4.17
CA TRP A 69 -11.76 18.57 2.98
C TRP A 69 -12.69 19.05 1.87
N ALA A 70 -13.73 18.26 1.59
CA ALA A 70 -14.72 18.60 0.59
C ALA A 70 -15.53 19.88 0.94
N ALA A 71 -15.85 20.08 2.19
CA ALA A 71 -16.52 21.30 2.65
C ALA A 71 -15.65 22.56 2.46
N ALA A 72 -14.34 22.43 2.57
CA ALA A 72 -13.41 23.55 2.42
C ALA A 72 -13.03 23.86 0.96
N GLU A 73 -12.83 22.84 0.12
CA GLU A 73 -12.22 22.98 -1.20
C GLU A 73 -13.10 22.49 -2.36
N GLY A 74 -14.27 21.94 -2.07
CA GLY A 74 -15.20 21.40 -3.05
C GLY A 74 -15.16 19.89 -3.17
N PRO A 75 -16.14 19.32 -3.92
CA PRO A 75 -16.40 17.87 -3.92
C PRO A 75 -15.19 17.03 -4.36
N LEU A 76 -15.07 15.85 -3.74
CA LEU A 76 -14.14 14.81 -4.11
C LEU A 76 -14.83 13.44 -4.15
N VAL A 77 -14.26 12.50 -4.90
CA VAL A 77 -14.66 11.08 -4.90
C VAL A 77 -13.59 10.28 -4.16
N LEU A 78 -14.01 9.44 -3.23
CA LEU A 78 -13.17 8.46 -2.55
C LEU A 78 -13.44 7.06 -3.10
N ILE A 79 -12.38 6.37 -3.52
CA ILE A 79 -12.35 4.94 -3.84
C ILE A 79 -11.49 4.28 -2.77
N SER A 80 -12.03 3.33 -2.01
CA SER A 80 -11.27 2.70 -0.93
C SER A 80 -11.69 1.24 -0.75
N GLU A 81 -10.80 0.46 -0.14
CA GLU A 81 -11.14 -0.86 0.38
C GLU A 81 -12.36 -0.76 1.32
N GLY A 82 -13.23 -1.76 1.30
CA GLY A 82 -14.41 -1.82 2.16
C GLY A 82 -15.61 -0.97 1.72
N ILE A 83 -15.52 -0.15 0.66
CA ILE A 83 -16.67 0.56 0.11
C ILE A 83 -17.54 -0.41 -0.69
N GLU A 84 -18.79 -0.60 -0.23
CA GLU A 84 -19.77 -1.48 -0.88
C GLU A 84 -20.47 -0.84 -2.10
N ASP A 85 -21.22 -1.66 -2.83
CA ASP A 85 -22.15 -1.33 -3.92
C ASP A 85 -21.56 -0.55 -5.09
N ALA A 86 -21.34 0.74 -4.93
CA ALA A 86 -20.84 1.58 -6.01
C ALA A 86 -19.31 1.49 -6.20
N GLY A 87 -18.56 1.05 -5.17
CA GLY A 87 -17.10 1.04 -5.12
C GLY A 87 -16.48 2.41 -4.87
N TRP A 88 -17.30 3.45 -4.62
CA TRP A 88 -16.85 4.81 -4.26
C TRP A 88 -17.87 5.55 -3.41
N LYS A 89 -17.39 6.57 -2.69
CA LYS A 89 -18.19 7.58 -1.97
C LYS A 89 -17.91 8.96 -2.53
N VAL A 90 -18.90 9.84 -2.52
CA VAL A 90 -18.73 11.26 -2.88
C VAL A 90 -18.81 12.10 -1.62
N PHE A 91 -17.95 13.10 -1.50
CA PHE A 91 -17.96 14.05 -0.41
C PHE A 91 -18.06 15.49 -0.95
N PRO A 92 -18.86 16.40 -0.29
CA PRO A 92 -19.80 16.05 0.78
C PRO A 92 -20.89 15.07 0.27
N HIS A 93 -21.53 14.34 1.16
CA HIS A 93 -22.43 13.23 0.82
C HIS A 93 -23.60 13.58 -0.11
N ASP A 94 -23.97 14.85 -0.23
CA ASP A 94 -25.02 15.34 -1.12
C ASP A 94 -24.52 15.85 -2.47
N ALA A 95 -23.20 15.83 -2.70
CA ALA A 95 -22.61 16.23 -3.96
C ALA A 95 -22.75 15.16 -5.04
N ARG A 96 -22.60 15.57 -6.31
CA ARG A 96 -22.60 14.64 -7.44
C ARG A 96 -21.15 14.30 -7.82
N GLU A 97 -20.95 13.07 -8.28
CA GLU A 97 -19.64 12.58 -8.74
C GLU A 97 -19.03 13.49 -9.82
N GLU A 98 -19.85 13.97 -10.76
CA GLU A 98 -19.43 14.83 -11.84
C GLU A 98 -18.96 16.24 -11.41
N ASP A 99 -19.34 16.69 -10.22
CA ASP A 99 -18.90 17.96 -9.63
C ASP A 99 -17.57 17.83 -8.89
N ALA A 100 -17.10 16.60 -8.66
CA ALA A 100 -15.83 16.34 -8.00
C ALA A 100 -14.66 16.74 -8.89
N ARG A 101 -13.68 17.41 -8.29
CA ARG A 101 -12.48 17.90 -9.00
C ARG A 101 -11.44 16.82 -9.22
N PHE A 102 -11.37 15.85 -8.32
CA PHE A 102 -10.41 14.74 -8.34
C PHE A 102 -10.99 13.50 -7.68
N LEU A 103 -10.36 12.36 -7.99
CA LEU A 103 -10.58 11.10 -7.31
C LEU A 103 -9.41 10.85 -6.36
N LEU A 104 -9.73 10.50 -5.13
CA LEU A 104 -8.82 9.97 -4.14
C LEU A 104 -9.01 8.45 -4.08
N ILE A 105 -8.02 7.67 -4.45
CA ILE A 105 -7.98 6.23 -4.21
C ILE A 105 -7.15 5.96 -2.96
N PHE A 106 -7.63 5.10 -2.07
CA PHE A 106 -7.04 4.93 -0.75
C PHE A 106 -7.13 3.48 -0.27
N ASP A 107 -6.00 2.91 0.12
CA ASP A 107 -5.96 1.72 0.97
C ASP A 107 -5.58 2.14 2.38
N PRO A 108 -6.50 2.05 3.34
CA PRO A 108 -6.24 2.48 4.71
C PRO A 108 -5.17 1.65 5.41
N ILE A 109 -5.14 0.33 5.16
CA ILE A 109 -4.26 -0.60 5.87
C ILE A 109 -3.87 -1.76 4.95
N ASP A 110 -3.04 -1.48 3.93
CA ASP A 110 -2.44 -2.56 3.14
C ASP A 110 -1.65 -3.50 4.05
N GLY A 111 -2.17 -4.71 4.21
CA GLY A 111 -1.64 -5.71 5.13
C GLY A 111 -2.27 -5.70 6.52
N THR A 112 -3.57 -5.50 6.65
CA THR A 112 -4.31 -5.48 7.93
C THR A 112 -3.90 -6.60 8.88
N ARG A 113 -3.69 -7.83 8.38
CA ARG A 113 -3.27 -8.96 9.21
C ARG A 113 -1.90 -8.79 9.86
N ASN A 114 -0.96 -8.11 9.19
CA ASN A 114 0.35 -7.82 9.79
C ASN A 114 0.19 -6.85 10.96
N LEU A 115 -0.62 -5.81 10.78
CA LEU A 115 -0.83 -4.76 11.76
C LEU A 115 -1.63 -5.25 12.97
N MET A 116 -2.80 -5.87 12.75
CA MET A 116 -3.68 -6.31 13.84
C MET A 116 -3.02 -7.32 14.79
N PHE A 117 -2.07 -8.12 14.30
CA PHE A 117 -1.27 -9.03 15.12
C PHE A 117 0.06 -8.41 15.59
N ASN A 118 0.27 -7.11 15.35
CA ASN A 118 1.50 -6.41 15.75
C ASN A 118 2.77 -7.13 15.30
N LYS A 119 2.70 -7.78 14.14
CA LYS A 119 3.73 -8.70 13.64
C LYS A 119 4.77 -8.02 12.76
N ARG A 120 4.32 -7.19 11.84
CA ARG A 120 5.11 -6.44 10.86
C ARG A 120 4.35 -5.16 10.51
N SER A 121 5.05 -4.12 10.10
CA SER A 121 4.43 -2.89 9.61
C SER A 121 3.50 -3.17 8.44
N SER A 122 2.47 -2.37 8.33
CA SER A 122 1.55 -2.26 7.21
C SER A 122 1.67 -0.88 6.60
N TRP A 123 0.89 -0.56 5.58
CA TRP A 123 1.02 0.70 4.87
C TRP A 123 -0.34 1.34 4.64
N ALA A 124 -0.44 2.65 4.82
CA ALA A 124 -1.52 3.44 4.26
C ALA A 124 -1.09 3.92 2.88
N LEU A 125 -1.90 3.66 1.85
CA LEU A 125 -1.59 3.95 0.46
C LEU A 125 -2.63 4.89 -0.12
N SER A 126 -2.20 5.95 -0.84
CA SER A 126 -3.13 6.86 -1.49
C SER A 126 -2.63 7.38 -2.82
N GLY A 127 -3.56 7.62 -3.73
CA GLY A 127 -3.31 8.25 -5.01
C GLY A 127 -4.40 9.27 -5.35
N ILE A 128 -4.04 10.38 -5.97
CA ILE A 128 -4.98 11.40 -6.44
C ILE A 128 -4.84 11.56 -7.95
N ALA A 129 -5.96 11.42 -8.64
CA ALA A 129 -6.07 11.60 -10.08
C ALA A 129 -7.11 12.69 -10.44
N PRO A 130 -6.95 13.42 -11.56
CA PRO A 130 -8.02 14.25 -12.09
C PRO A 130 -9.28 13.42 -12.33
N ASN A 131 -10.46 13.98 -12.02
CA ASN A 131 -11.71 13.28 -12.26
C ASN A 131 -12.02 13.23 -13.78
N LYS A 132 -12.00 12.03 -14.33
CA LYS A 132 -12.45 11.69 -15.69
C LYS A 132 -13.67 10.76 -15.65
N GLY A 133 -14.36 10.69 -14.50
CA GLY A 133 -15.40 9.71 -14.24
C GLY A 133 -14.87 8.28 -14.35
N ARG A 134 -15.64 7.42 -14.99
CA ARG A 134 -15.29 5.98 -15.14
C ARG A 134 -14.09 5.70 -16.06
N GLU A 135 -13.57 6.71 -16.77
CA GLU A 135 -12.37 6.59 -17.60
C GLU A 135 -11.08 6.88 -16.83
N THR A 136 -11.18 7.27 -15.55
CA THR A 136 -10.01 7.49 -14.70
C THR A 136 -9.34 6.14 -14.42
N THR A 137 -8.03 6.11 -14.60
CA THR A 137 -7.18 4.92 -14.41
C THR A 137 -6.01 5.23 -13.48
N LEU A 138 -5.28 4.19 -13.04
CA LEU A 138 -4.10 4.36 -12.18
C LEU A 138 -3.00 5.21 -12.85
N VAL A 139 -2.86 5.17 -14.18
CA VAL A 139 -1.86 6.01 -14.90
C VAL A 139 -2.20 7.50 -14.87
N ASP A 140 -3.42 7.86 -14.48
CA ASP A 140 -3.86 9.25 -14.32
C ASP A 140 -3.50 9.83 -12.95
N ILE A 141 -2.98 9.01 -12.03
CA ILE A 141 -2.52 9.48 -10.72
C ILE A 141 -1.38 10.48 -10.93
N GLU A 142 -1.52 11.65 -10.33
CA GLU A 142 -0.56 12.74 -10.41
C GLU A 142 0.10 13.05 -9.06
N VAL A 143 -0.53 12.62 -7.95
CA VAL A 143 0.02 12.71 -6.60
C VAL A 143 -0.21 11.37 -5.92
N ALA A 144 0.81 10.82 -5.29
CA ALA A 144 0.70 9.58 -4.51
C ALA A 144 1.46 9.71 -3.18
N MET A 145 0.97 9.01 -2.17
CA MET A 145 1.61 8.94 -0.85
C MET A 145 1.44 7.55 -0.26
N MET A 146 2.49 7.08 0.40
CA MET A 146 2.46 5.90 1.26
C MET A 146 3.08 6.21 2.62
N THR A 147 2.47 5.71 3.67
CA THR A 147 2.92 5.94 5.04
C THR A 147 2.98 4.61 5.78
N GLU A 148 4.12 4.33 6.37
CA GLU A 148 4.29 3.15 7.19
C GLU A 148 3.36 3.21 8.42
N LEU A 149 2.63 2.14 8.63
CA LEU A 149 1.84 1.88 9.83
C LEU A 149 2.66 0.91 10.70
N PRO A 150 3.48 1.44 11.62
CA PRO A 150 4.47 0.63 12.31
C PRO A 150 3.85 -0.24 13.39
N THR A 151 4.57 -1.30 13.76
CA THR A 151 4.26 -2.05 14.98
C THR A 151 4.48 -1.16 16.22
N SER A 152 3.85 -1.50 17.34
CA SER A 152 4.01 -0.80 18.63
C SER A 152 5.46 -0.79 19.16
N ARG A 153 6.35 -1.57 18.56
CA ARG A 153 7.77 -1.71 18.95
C ARG A 153 8.74 -0.98 18.04
N ALA A 154 8.24 -0.33 17.00
CA ALA A 154 9.06 0.44 16.08
C ALA A 154 9.49 1.77 16.73
N LEU A 155 10.70 2.20 16.40
CA LEU A 155 11.22 3.51 16.78
C LEU A 155 11.04 4.56 15.67
N LEU A 156 11.15 4.12 14.44
CA LEU A 156 11.08 4.93 13.24
C LEU A 156 9.95 4.46 12.35
N ALA A 157 9.40 5.37 11.54
CA ALA A 157 8.46 5.07 10.48
C ALA A 157 8.75 5.92 9.25
N ASP A 158 8.50 5.36 8.08
CA ASP A 158 8.72 6.01 6.81
C ASP A 158 7.42 6.59 6.23
N GLN A 159 7.57 7.72 5.53
CA GLN A 159 6.55 8.28 4.68
C GLN A 159 7.17 8.66 3.34
N LEU A 160 6.60 8.16 2.23
CA LEU A 160 7.06 8.43 0.89
C LEU A 160 5.93 9.05 0.07
N TRP A 161 6.27 9.98 -0.82
CA TRP A 161 5.31 10.58 -1.73
C TRP A 161 5.96 10.97 -3.05
N ALA A 162 5.13 11.16 -4.07
CA ALA A 162 5.56 11.69 -5.35
C ALA A 162 4.52 12.65 -5.95
N ILE A 163 5.02 13.59 -6.72
CA ILE A 163 4.25 14.40 -7.67
C ILE A 163 4.77 14.02 -9.06
N LYS A 164 3.87 13.69 -9.97
CA LYS A 164 4.20 13.22 -11.32
C LYS A 164 5.10 14.19 -12.05
N GLY A 165 6.30 13.74 -12.43
CA GLY A 165 7.33 14.52 -13.09
C GLY A 165 8.16 15.43 -12.19
N GLU A 166 7.96 15.41 -10.87
CA GLU A 166 8.76 16.17 -9.90
C GLU A 166 9.67 15.27 -9.04
N GLY A 167 9.56 13.94 -9.20
CA GLY A 167 10.33 12.94 -8.46
C GLY A 167 9.62 12.42 -7.22
N ALA A 168 10.32 11.52 -6.53
CA ALA A 168 9.85 10.90 -5.30
C ALA A 168 10.64 11.40 -4.08
N PHE A 169 9.94 11.51 -2.96
CA PHE A 169 10.44 12.06 -1.71
C PHE A 169 10.22 11.06 -0.57
N ARG A 170 11.09 11.11 0.43
CA ARG A 170 11.01 10.25 1.61
C ARG A 170 11.31 11.05 2.86
N ARG A 171 10.55 10.80 3.91
CA ARG A 171 10.73 11.32 5.26
C ARG A 171 10.71 10.18 6.27
N ILE A 172 11.62 10.22 7.22
CA ILE A 172 11.68 9.32 8.35
C ILE A 172 11.22 10.09 9.59
N ARG A 173 10.26 9.52 10.30
CA ARG A 173 9.73 10.06 11.56
C ARG A 173 10.21 9.22 12.73
N ASN A 174 10.75 9.87 13.76
CA ASN A 174 10.98 9.23 15.04
C ASN A 174 9.67 9.23 15.85
N LEU A 175 9.17 8.04 16.16
CA LEU A 175 7.88 7.85 16.83
C LEU A 175 7.90 8.22 18.32
N HIS A 176 9.08 8.37 18.92
CA HIS A 176 9.23 8.71 20.33
C HIS A 176 9.13 10.23 20.59
N ASP A 177 9.77 11.04 19.77
CA ASP A 177 9.84 12.48 19.95
C ASP A 177 9.17 13.29 18.84
N GLY A 178 8.69 12.62 17.79
CA GLY A 178 8.01 13.25 16.65
C GLY A 178 8.95 14.00 15.70
N SER A 179 10.27 13.91 15.88
CA SER A 179 11.23 14.55 14.97
C SER A 179 11.18 13.88 13.58
N GLU A 180 11.40 14.67 12.55
CA GLU A 180 11.35 14.25 11.15
C GLU A 180 12.66 14.59 10.45
N GLN A 181 13.07 13.72 9.55
CA GLN A 181 14.25 13.89 8.72
C GLN A 181 13.97 13.45 7.29
N ASP A 182 14.30 14.30 6.32
CA ASP A 182 14.27 13.92 4.92
C ASP A 182 15.36 12.90 4.63
N ALA A 183 15.03 11.89 3.84
CA ALA A 183 15.90 10.81 3.47
C ALA A 183 15.89 10.59 1.95
N GLN A 184 16.93 9.94 1.44
CA GLN A 184 16.98 9.61 0.02
C GLN A 184 16.30 8.27 -0.26
N ILE A 185 15.59 8.21 -1.37
CA ILE A 185 15.14 6.95 -1.97
C ILE A 185 16.27 6.46 -2.87
N ARG A 186 16.68 5.20 -2.69
CA ARG A 186 17.79 4.60 -3.45
C ARG A 186 17.47 3.15 -3.79
N PRO A 187 16.76 2.89 -4.89
CA PRO A 187 16.61 1.52 -5.41
C PRO A 187 17.94 0.86 -5.67
N SER A 188 17.97 -0.44 -5.57
CA SER A 188 19.18 -1.22 -5.90
C SER A 188 19.66 -0.92 -7.32
N GLN A 189 20.95 -0.74 -7.49
CA GLN A 189 21.61 -0.56 -8.80
C GLN A 189 22.27 -1.86 -9.30
N GLU A 190 22.05 -2.96 -8.57
CA GLU A 190 22.60 -4.26 -8.96
C GLU A 190 21.89 -4.80 -10.20
N THR A 191 22.67 -5.38 -11.09
CA THR A 191 22.20 -5.93 -12.37
C THR A 191 21.96 -7.45 -12.31
N THR A 192 22.17 -8.06 -11.14
CA THR A 192 21.95 -9.49 -10.88
C THR A 192 21.11 -9.68 -9.63
N LEU A 193 20.44 -10.83 -9.50
CA LEU A 193 19.71 -11.18 -8.29
C LEU A 193 20.58 -11.79 -7.19
N SER A 194 21.84 -12.13 -7.50
CA SER A 194 22.73 -12.83 -6.58
C SER A 194 23.07 -11.98 -5.36
N HIS A 195 23.01 -12.60 -4.18
CA HIS A 195 23.27 -11.99 -2.86
C HIS A 195 22.26 -10.90 -2.46
N GLY A 196 21.02 -10.99 -2.98
CA GLY A 196 19.94 -10.05 -2.67
C GLY A 196 18.63 -10.75 -2.41
N PHE A 197 17.66 -9.97 -1.98
CA PHE A 197 16.27 -10.43 -1.82
C PHE A 197 15.53 -10.31 -3.14
N SER A 198 14.79 -11.39 -3.48
CA SER A 198 13.95 -11.45 -4.67
C SER A 198 12.85 -12.47 -4.43
N SER A 199 11.61 -12.15 -4.77
CA SER A 199 10.49 -13.03 -4.46
C SER A 199 9.39 -13.00 -5.49
N ILE A 200 8.64 -14.10 -5.57
CA ILE A 200 7.32 -14.18 -6.19
C ILE A 200 6.29 -14.30 -5.07
N ALA A 201 5.29 -13.42 -5.06
CA ALA A 201 4.26 -13.41 -4.03
C ALA A 201 3.48 -14.73 -4.00
N LYS A 202 3.58 -15.45 -2.86
CA LYS A 202 2.93 -16.75 -2.63
C LYS A 202 2.47 -16.89 -1.18
N PHE A 203 1.82 -15.86 -0.65
CA PHE A 203 1.53 -15.70 0.78
C PHE A 203 0.69 -16.83 1.39
N PHE A 204 -0.27 -17.38 0.64
CA PHE A 204 -1.23 -18.36 1.14
C PHE A 204 -1.61 -19.38 0.08
N PRO A 205 -2.04 -20.62 0.47
CA PRO A 205 -2.63 -21.59 -0.44
C PRO A 205 -4.07 -21.15 -0.82
N PRO A 206 -4.64 -21.69 -1.94
CA PRO A 206 -4.05 -22.67 -2.84
C PRO A 206 -3.13 -22.03 -3.89
N GLY A 207 -2.38 -22.84 -4.61
CA GLY A 207 -1.53 -22.39 -5.73
C GLY A 207 -0.06 -22.18 -5.37
N LYS A 208 0.29 -22.11 -4.08
CA LYS A 208 1.68 -21.91 -3.62
C LYS A 208 2.69 -22.86 -4.25
N ALA A 209 2.35 -24.15 -4.38
CA ALA A 209 3.27 -25.14 -4.92
C ALA A 209 3.68 -24.83 -6.36
N ALA A 210 2.70 -24.50 -7.23
CA ALA A 210 2.96 -24.14 -8.61
C ALA A 210 3.77 -22.85 -8.75
N MET A 211 3.50 -21.84 -7.89
CA MET A 211 4.26 -20.59 -7.88
C MET A 211 5.69 -20.81 -7.37
N ALA A 212 5.87 -21.68 -6.35
CA ALA A 212 7.20 -22.00 -5.84
C ALA A 212 8.04 -22.78 -6.87
N GLU A 213 7.45 -23.74 -7.57
CA GLU A 213 8.12 -24.46 -8.66
C GLU A 213 8.56 -23.49 -9.78
N PHE A 214 7.68 -22.55 -10.15
CA PHE A 214 8.02 -21.54 -11.13
C PHE A 214 9.13 -20.60 -10.66
N GLU A 215 9.11 -20.18 -9.40
CA GLU A 215 10.14 -19.34 -8.80
C GLU A 215 11.51 -20.02 -8.79
N GLU A 216 11.58 -21.31 -8.42
CA GLU A 216 12.82 -22.10 -8.46
C GLU A 216 13.38 -22.15 -9.88
N LEU A 217 12.55 -22.47 -10.89
CA LEU A 217 12.96 -22.52 -12.29
C LEU A 217 13.42 -21.13 -12.80
N LEU A 218 12.72 -20.07 -12.45
CA LEU A 218 13.09 -18.71 -12.82
C LEU A 218 14.45 -18.33 -12.25
N PHE A 219 14.64 -18.57 -10.95
CA PHE A 219 15.88 -18.17 -10.27
C PHE A 219 17.07 -19.05 -10.68
N GLU A 220 16.85 -20.32 -11.03
CA GLU A 220 17.86 -21.17 -11.62
C GLU A 220 18.34 -20.62 -12.98
N GLU A 221 17.46 -20.06 -13.79
CA GLU A 221 17.79 -19.48 -15.09
C GLU A 221 18.51 -18.12 -14.96
N VAL A 222 17.99 -17.22 -14.11
CA VAL A 222 18.51 -15.83 -14.05
C VAL A 222 19.62 -15.61 -13.02
N ALA A 223 19.77 -16.50 -12.05
CA ALA A 223 20.79 -16.46 -11.00
C ALA A 223 21.25 -17.88 -10.65
N PRO A 224 21.81 -18.64 -11.62
CA PRO A 224 22.13 -20.05 -11.41
C PRO A 224 23.08 -20.24 -10.23
N ASN A 225 22.69 -21.12 -9.31
CA ASN A 225 23.53 -21.49 -8.17
C ASN A 225 24.63 -22.41 -8.63
N THR A 226 25.85 -21.88 -8.73
CA THR A 226 27.04 -22.64 -9.11
C THR A 226 27.89 -23.06 -7.93
N GLY A 227 27.45 -22.79 -6.71
CA GLY A 227 28.17 -23.04 -5.46
C GLY A 227 27.37 -23.85 -4.43
N GLU A 228 27.91 -23.95 -3.24
CA GLU A 228 27.27 -24.67 -2.12
C GLU A 228 26.25 -23.80 -1.37
N ASN A 229 26.28 -22.46 -1.56
CA ASN A 229 25.43 -21.52 -0.83
C ASN A 229 24.34 -20.95 -1.76
N PRO A 230 23.10 -20.75 -1.26
CA PRO A 230 22.07 -20.06 -2.02
C PRO A 230 22.51 -18.62 -2.34
N LEU A 231 22.14 -18.15 -3.52
CA LEU A 231 22.48 -16.81 -4.00
C LEU A 231 21.30 -15.82 -3.94
N VAL A 232 20.06 -16.31 -3.94
CA VAL A 232 18.86 -15.49 -3.88
C VAL A 232 18.08 -15.85 -2.60
N PHE A 233 17.59 -14.83 -1.91
CA PHE A 233 16.85 -14.98 -0.67
C PHE A 233 15.42 -14.50 -0.85
N ASP A 234 14.46 -15.20 -0.24
CA ASP A 234 13.04 -14.90 -0.28
C ASP A 234 12.55 -14.37 1.08
N ASP A 235 11.96 -13.17 1.09
CA ASP A 235 11.22 -12.63 2.23
C ASP A 235 9.83 -12.18 1.78
N GLN A 236 8.82 -12.95 2.14
CA GLN A 236 7.42 -12.71 1.77
C GLN A 236 6.82 -11.57 2.60
N TYR A 237 6.98 -10.33 2.16
CA TYR A 237 6.27 -9.20 2.73
C TYR A 237 4.81 -9.21 2.22
N MET A 238 3.88 -9.52 3.10
CA MET A 238 2.47 -9.74 2.76
C MET A 238 1.70 -8.39 2.69
N THR A 239 2.21 -7.46 1.91
CA THR A 239 1.60 -6.17 1.54
C THR A 239 2.17 -5.73 0.20
N THR A 240 1.39 -5.13 -0.68
CA THR A 240 1.87 -4.62 -1.97
C THR A 240 2.71 -3.36 -1.77
N GLY A 241 2.26 -2.43 -0.91
CA GLY A 241 3.00 -1.23 -0.56
C GLY A 241 4.35 -1.55 0.09
N GLY A 242 4.38 -2.55 1.00
CA GLY A 242 5.63 -3.01 1.61
C GLY A 242 6.62 -3.58 0.59
N GLN A 243 6.16 -4.36 -0.38
CA GLN A 243 7.00 -4.86 -1.46
C GLN A 243 7.57 -3.72 -2.32
N LEU A 244 6.74 -2.73 -2.67
CA LEU A 244 7.21 -1.54 -3.38
C LEU A 244 8.21 -0.73 -2.55
N TYR A 245 7.97 -0.59 -1.24
CA TYR A 245 8.90 0.08 -0.33
C TYR A 245 10.28 -0.59 -0.32
N GLU A 246 10.34 -1.92 -0.17
CA GLU A 246 11.61 -2.67 -0.14
C GLU A 246 12.41 -2.49 -1.44
N LEU A 247 11.74 -2.43 -2.59
CA LEU A 247 12.38 -2.09 -3.87
C LEU A 247 12.89 -0.64 -3.90
N MET A 248 12.09 0.32 -3.43
CA MET A 248 12.44 1.75 -3.46
C MET A 248 13.61 2.09 -2.54
N VAL A 249 13.75 1.40 -1.42
CA VAL A 249 14.88 1.60 -0.50
C VAL A 249 16.10 0.70 -0.79
N GLY A 250 15.97 -0.16 -1.80
CA GLY A 250 17.08 -0.99 -2.30
C GLY A 250 17.38 -2.25 -1.51
N HIS A 251 16.45 -2.68 -0.65
CA HIS A 251 16.55 -3.95 0.07
C HIS A 251 16.28 -5.12 -0.87
N ASP A 252 15.18 -5.04 -1.63
CA ASP A 252 14.81 -6.03 -2.63
C ASP A 252 15.29 -5.62 -4.03
N ARG A 253 15.59 -6.62 -4.86
CA ARG A 253 16.00 -6.44 -6.25
C ARG A 253 14.88 -6.74 -7.23
N PHE A 254 13.98 -7.64 -6.83
CA PHE A 254 12.87 -8.08 -7.66
C PHE A 254 11.72 -8.58 -6.80
N THR A 255 10.50 -8.21 -7.17
CA THR A 255 9.28 -8.82 -6.68
C THR A 255 8.25 -8.94 -7.80
N ALA A 256 7.45 -9.99 -7.77
CA ALA A 256 6.36 -10.16 -8.72
C ALA A 256 5.14 -10.76 -8.03
N ASP A 257 3.96 -10.20 -8.28
CA ASP A 257 2.69 -10.82 -7.92
C ASP A 257 2.05 -11.50 -9.14
N LEU A 258 2.31 -12.78 -9.27
CA LEU A 258 1.77 -13.62 -10.34
C LEU A 258 0.55 -14.43 -9.91
N ARG A 259 0.01 -14.19 -8.71
CA ARG A 259 -1.17 -14.90 -8.19
C ARG A 259 -2.37 -14.83 -9.13
N PRO A 260 -2.72 -13.68 -9.74
CA PRO A 260 -3.85 -13.63 -10.69
C PRO A 260 -3.67 -14.58 -11.87
N VAL A 261 -2.47 -14.64 -12.45
CA VAL A 261 -2.14 -15.49 -13.59
C VAL A 261 -2.23 -16.98 -13.21
N PHE A 262 -1.61 -17.35 -12.07
CA PHE A 262 -1.64 -18.73 -11.59
C PHE A 262 -3.03 -19.18 -11.18
N PHE A 263 -3.80 -18.34 -10.49
CA PHE A 263 -5.17 -18.67 -10.10
C PHE A 263 -6.06 -18.89 -11.32
N LYS A 264 -5.97 -18.04 -12.34
CA LYS A 264 -6.66 -18.22 -13.60
C LYS A 264 -6.28 -19.55 -14.28
N LYS A 265 -4.97 -19.86 -14.35
CA LYS A 265 -4.46 -21.11 -14.95
C LYS A 265 -4.91 -22.35 -14.17
N LEU A 266 -5.02 -22.27 -12.86
CA LEU A 266 -5.43 -23.38 -11.98
C LEU A 266 -6.94 -23.48 -11.79
N GLY A 267 -7.74 -22.58 -12.37
CA GLY A 267 -9.19 -22.52 -12.18
C GLY A 267 -9.61 -22.13 -10.76
N LEU A 268 -8.77 -21.38 -10.07
CA LEU A 268 -9.02 -20.90 -8.72
C LEU A 268 -9.63 -19.49 -8.72
N PRO A 269 -10.46 -19.13 -7.72
CA PRO A 269 -10.97 -17.78 -7.62
C PRO A 269 -9.83 -16.80 -7.29
N ALA A 270 -9.74 -15.72 -8.06
CA ALA A 270 -8.76 -14.65 -7.85
C ALA A 270 -9.23 -13.70 -6.74
N LYS A 271 -9.34 -14.22 -5.51
CA LYS A 271 -9.61 -13.43 -4.30
C LYS A 271 -8.29 -13.10 -3.61
N LEU A 272 -8.25 -11.99 -2.89
CA LEU A 272 -7.07 -11.51 -2.16
C LEU A 272 -5.81 -11.40 -3.07
N VAL A 273 -6.01 -10.96 -4.29
CA VAL A 273 -4.96 -10.53 -5.20
C VAL A 273 -4.82 -9.02 -5.13
N CYS A 274 -3.82 -8.45 -5.81
CA CYS A 274 -3.62 -7.00 -5.86
C CYS A 274 -4.85 -6.30 -6.48
N HIS A 275 -5.46 -5.37 -5.75
CA HIS A 275 -6.51 -4.47 -6.22
C HIS A 275 -5.94 -3.11 -6.62
N PRO A 276 -6.70 -2.25 -7.29
CA PRO A 276 -6.22 -0.92 -7.67
C PRO A 276 -5.75 -0.05 -6.50
N TYR A 277 -6.37 -0.16 -5.33
CA TYR A 277 -5.97 0.60 -4.15
C TYR A 277 -4.66 0.09 -3.53
N ASP A 278 -4.31 -1.21 -3.68
CA ASP A 278 -3.05 -1.78 -3.19
C ASP A 278 -1.84 -1.25 -3.99
N ILE A 279 -2.04 -0.85 -5.25
CA ILE A 279 -0.96 -0.40 -6.15
C ILE A 279 -1.07 1.07 -6.56
N CYS A 280 -1.98 1.83 -5.98
CA CYS A 280 -2.19 3.25 -6.30
C CYS A 280 -0.95 4.13 -6.05
N VAL A 281 0.07 3.59 -5.39
CA VAL A 281 1.34 4.26 -5.09
C VAL A 281 2.46 3.91 -6.07
N GLU A 282 2.18 3.20 -7.16
CA GLU A 282 3.22 2.86 -8.16
C GLU A 282 3.91 4.09 -8.74
N LEU A 283 3.23 5.25 -8.77
CA LEU A 283 3.83 6.52 -9.17
C LEU A 283 5.11 6.81 -8.36
N ILE A 284 5.11 6.54 -7.04
CA ILE A 284 6.28 6.78 -6.19
C ILE A 284 7.44 5.89 -6.63
N ALA A 285 7.18 4.61 -6.89
CA ALA A 285 8.18 3.67 -7.35
C ALA A 285 8.77 4.07 -8.72
N ARG A 286 7.93 4.47 -9.67
CA ARG A 286 8.36 4.95 -10.99
C ARG A 286 9.20 6.23 -10.90
N GLU A 287 8.77 7.22 -10.13
CA GLU A 287 9.50 8.48 -9.91
C GLU A 287 10.81 8.24 -9.13
N ALA A 288 10.90 7.18 -8.34
CA ALA A 288 12.12 6.73 -7.67
C ALA A 288 13.09 5.98 -8.60
N GLY A 289 12.65 5.59 -9.80
CA GLY A 289 13.46 4.85 -10.77
C GLY A 289 13.34 3.34 -10.70
N VAL A 290 12.37 2.81 -9.94
CA VAL A 290 12.01 1.38 -9.97
C VAL A 290 11.30 1.06 -11.28
N ILE A 291 11.64 -0.04 -11.91
CA ILE A 291 10.95 -0.53 -13.11
C ILE A 291 9.70 -1.27 -12.67
N VAL A 292 8.54 -0.71 -12.97
CA VAL A 292 7.23 -1.32 -12.69
C VAL A 292 6.58 -1.71 -14.02
N VAL A 293 6.20 -2.97 -14.16
CA VAL A 293 5.57 -3.53 -15.37
C VAL A 293 4.35 -4.36 -14.99
N ASP A 294 3.43 -4.47 -15.90
CA ASP A 294 2.27 -5.37 -15.83
C ASP A 294 2.39 -6.51 -16.85
N GLU A 295 1.33 -7.29 -17.04
CA GLU A 295 1.30 -8.43 -17.96
C GLU A 295 1.18 -8.06 -19.45
N HIS A 296 1.11 -6.76 -19.79
CA HIS A 296 0.84 -6.25 -21.14
C HIS A 296 2.02 -5.47 -21.75
#